data_e6d7cfe264204428d107ea864a2f6fe6
#
_entry.id   e6d7cfe264204428d107ea864a2f6fe6
#
_cell.length_a   1.000
_cell.length_b   1.000
_cell.length_c   1.000
_cell.angle_alpha   90.00
_cell.angle_beta   90.00
_cell.angle_gamma   90.00
#
_symmetry.space_group_name_H-M   'P 1'
#
loop_
_entity.id
_entity.type
_entity.pdbx_description
1 polymer ?
#
loop_
_entity_poly.entity_id
_entity_poly.type
_entity_poly.pdbx_seq_one_letter_code
_entity_poly.pdbx_strand_id
1 'polypeptide(L)'
;TAYRRQRQMCIRDRYRRVINRNNRLKRLLELSAPEIIVRNEKRMLQESVDALLDNGRRGRAITGSNKRPLKSLSDMIKGKQGRFRQNLLGKRVDYSGRSVIVVGPTLKLHQCGLPKKMALELFKPFVFGRLQNMELATTIKGAKRMVEREEPVVWDILAEVIREHPILLNRAPTLHRLGIQAFEPTLIEGKAIQLHPLVCKAYNADFDGDQMAVHVPLTLESQLECRALMMASNNILSPSNGRPIIDPSQDVVLGIYYMTKSKLNSLGEGSIFADVDEV
;
A
#
# COMPACT_ATOMS: atom_id res chain seq x y z
N THR A 1 17.13 11.06 -0.49
CA THR A 1 18.31 11.71 -1.12
C THR A 1 19.64 11.21 -0.55
N ALA A 2 19.82 11.07 0.77
CA ALA A 2 21.05 10.56 1.40
C ALA A 2 21.34 9.09 0.98
N TYR A 3 20.33 8.25 0.94
CA TYR A 3 20.44 6.83 0.53
C TYR A 3 20.85 6.66 -0.95
N ARG A 4 20.45 7.58 -1.83
CA ARG A 4 20.84 7.61 -3.24
C ARG A 4 22.31 8.00 -3.40
N ARG A 5 22.78 9.00 -2.63
CA ARG A 5 24.20 9.42 -2.60
C ARG A 5 25.11 8.29 -2.08
N GLN A 6 24.70 7.58 -1.03
CA GLN A 6 25.46 6.48 -0.46
C GLN A 6 25.62 5.29 -1.43
N ARG A 7 24.57 4.99 -2.24
CA ARG A 7 24.65 3.98 -3.31
C ARG A 7 25.64 4.37 -4.41
N GLN A 8 25.59 5.65 -4.85
CA GLN A 8 26.50 6.15 -5.88
C GLN A 8 27.94 6.18 -5.39
N MET A 9 28.19 6.54 -4.13
CA MET A 9 29.54 6.49 -3.53
C MET A 9 30.14 5.08 -3.54
N CYS A 10 29.38 4.06 -3.17
CA CYS A 10 29.87 2.68 -3.16
C CYS A 10 30.29 2.19 -4.55
N ILE A 11 29.53 2.50 -5.60
CA ILE A 11 29.89 2.14 -6.98
C ILE A 11 31.10 2.93 -7.46
N ARG A 12 31.14 4.22 -7.19
CA ARG A 12 32.24 5.11 -7.54
C ARG A 12 33.55 4.66 -6.91
N ASP A 13 33.54 4.27 -5.64
CA ASP A 13 34.74 3.81 -4.93
C ASP A 13 35.26 2.48 -5.48
N ARG A 14 34.41 1.59 -5.91
CA ARG A 14 34.81 0.34 -6.58
C ARG A 14 35.35 0.60 -7.97
N TYR A 15 34.72 1.45 -8.73
CA TYR A 15 35.22 1.84 -10.04
C TYR A 15 36.60 2.50 -9.93
N ARG A 16 36.82 3.36 -8.93
CA ARG A 16 38.15 3.90 -8.61
C ARG A 16 39.15 2.80 -8.27
N ARG A 17 38.75 1.77 -7.53
CA ARG A 17 39.63 0.64 -7.22
C ARG A 17 40.05 -0.09 -8.48
N VAL A 18 39.14 -0.35 -9.41
CA VAL A 18 39.45 -0.95 -10.72
C VAL A 18 40.45 -0.10 -11.48
N ILE A 19 40.23 1.23 -11.57
CA ILE A 19 41.14 2.17 -12.23
C ILE A 19 42.52 2.14 -11.58
N ASN A 20 42.59 2.21 -10.26
CA ASN A 20 43.89 2.21 -9.55
C ASN A 20 44.69 0.90 -9.80
N ARG A 21 43.99 -0.25 -9.78
CA ARG A 21 44.60 -1.55 -10.10
C ARG A 21 45.07 -1.62 -11.56
N ASN A 22 44.26 -1.13 -12.48
CA ASN A 22 44.64 -1.07 -13.89
C ASN A 22 45.85 -0.16 -14.12
N ASN A 23 45.89 1.02 -13.51
CA ASN A 23 47.01 1.94 -13.62
C ASN A 23 48.29 1.34 -13.02
N ARG A 24 48.17 0.62 -11.90
CA ARG A 24 49.27 -0.09 -11.28
C ARG A 24 49.81 -1.20 -12.20
N LEU A 25 48.91 -1.99 -12.80
CA LEU A 25 49.30 -3.02 -13.77
C LEU A 25 50.02 -2.44 -14.98
N LYS A 26 49.57 -1.32 -15.55
CA LYS A 26 50.21 -0.63 -16.65
C LYS A 26 51.64 -0.22 -16.29
N ARG A 27 51.84 0.42 -15.12
CA ARG A 27 53.19 0.79 -14.65
C ARG A 27 54.11 -0.39 -14.46
N LEU A 28 53.62 -1.53 -13.96
CA LEU A 28 54.43 -2.74 -13.80
C LEU A 28 54.83 -3.34 -15.14
N LEU A 29 54.02 -3.26 -16.16
CA LEU A 29 54.31 -3.67 -17.52
C LEU A 29 55.35 -2.76 -18.17
N GLU A 30 55.24 -1.44 -17.99
CA GLU A 30 56.23 -0.46 -18.49
C GLU A 30 57.61 -0.64 -17.84
N LEU A 31 57.65 -1.03 -16.56
CA LEU A 31 58.88 -1.27 -15.80
C LEU A 31 59.45 -2.68 -16.02
N SER A 32 58.88 -3.48 -16.91
CA SER A 32 59.31 -4.85 -17.17
C SER A 32 59.45 -5.71 -15.90
N ALA A 33 58.49 -5.59 -14.97
CA ALA A 33 58.51 -6.27 -13.69
C ALA A 33 58.48 -7.82 -13.85
N PRO A 34 58.97 -8.60 -12.87
CA PRO A 34 58.91 -10.05 -12.90
C PRO A 34 57.52 -10.62 -13.17
N GLU A 35 57.43 -11.67 -13.99
CA GLU A 35 56.14 -12.24 -14.43
C GLU A 35 55.23 -12.64 -13.29
N ILE A 36 55.78 -13.13 -12.17
CA ILE A 36 55.01 -13.52 -10.97
C ILE A 36 54.25 -12.32 -10.41
N ILE A 37 54.86 -11.13 -10.37
CA ILE A 37 54.25 -9.89 -9.86
C ILE A 37 53.12 -9.43 -10.82
N VAL A 38 53.41 -9.47 -12.12
CA VAL A 38 52.43 -9.09 -13.16
C VAL A 38 51.20 -10.02 -13.11
N ARG A 39 51.44 -11.34 -12.98
CA ARG A 39 50.37 -12.35 -12.87
C ARG A 39 49.50 -12.10 -11.62
N ASN A 40 50.11 -11.79 -10.49
CA ASN A 40 49.37 -11.48 -9.26
C ASN A 40 48.53 -10.20 -9.38
N GLU A 41 49.10 -9.15 -9.98
CA GLU A 41 48.34 -7.89 -10.19
C GLU A 41 47.18 -8.06 -11.19
N LYS A 42 47.34 -8.88 -12.25
CA LYS A 42 46.23 -9.28 -13.14
C LYS A 42 45.12 -9.99 -12.37
N ARG A 43 45.45 -10.92 -11.46
CA ARG A 43 44.49 -11.59 -10.60
C ARG A 43 43.73 -10.57 -9.68
N MET A 44 44.46 -9.64 -9.08
CA MET A 44 43.85 -8.61 -8.22
C MET A 44 42.97 -7.62 -9.00
N LEU A 45 43.31 -7.32 -10.25
CA LEU A 45 42.46 -6.53 -11.15
C LEU A 45 41.16 -7.29 -11.45
N GLN A 46 41.27 -8.59 -11.78
CA GLN A 46 40.11 -9.45 -12.03
C GLN A 46 39.18 -9.52 -10.80
N GLU A 47 39.75 -9.71 -9.60
CA GLU A 47 38.98 -9.68 -8.35
C GLU A 47 38.24 -8.34 -8.13
N SER A 48 38.89 -7.26 -8.51
CA SER A 48 38.28 -5.92 -8.40
C SER A 48 37.12 -5.72 -9.38
N VAL A 49 37.20 -6.28 -10.59
CA VAL A 49 36.14 -6.27 -11.60
C VAL A 49 34.99 -7.19 -11.15
N ASP A 50 35.32 -8.40 -10.70
CA ASP A 50 34.33 -9.35 -10.18
C ASP A 50 33.54 -8.73 -9.01
N ALA A 51 34.20 -8.03 -8.09
CA ALA A 51 33.54 -7.35 -6.99
C ALA A 51 32.72 -6.14 -7.41
N LEU A 52 33.05 -5.48 -8.51
CA LEU A 52 32.22 -4.42 -9.07
C LEU A 52 30.91 -4.98 -9.65
N LEU A 53 31.02 -6.09 -10.38
CA LEU A 53 29.87 -6.74 -11.04
C LEU A 53 28.98 -7.49 -10.03
N ASP A 54 29.57 -8.38 -9.24
CA ASP A 54 28.86 -9.21 -8.26
C ASP A 54 29.74 -9.50 -7.03
N ASN A 55 29.60 -8.69 -5.99
CA ASN A 55 30.44 -8.77 -4.80
C ASN A 55 30.07 -10.00 -3.94
N GLY A 56 31.06 -10.85 -3.68
CA GLY A 56 30.88 -12.06 -2.88
C GLY A 56 30.56 -13.32 -3.68
N ARG A 57 30.49 -13.26 -5.00
CA ARG A 57 30.31 -14.43 -5.85
C ARG A 57 31.55 -15.33 -5.89
N ARG A 58 32.73 -14.72 -5.87
CA ARG A 58 34.03 -15.42 -5.81
C ARG A 58 34.79 -14.95 -4.57
N GLY A 59 34.88 -15.81 -3.57
CA GLY A 59 35.65 -15.55 -2.36
C GLY A 59 34.96 -14.59 -1.37
N ARG A 60 35.74 -13.97 -0.50
CA ARG A 60 35.25 -13.10 0.56
C ARG A 60 34.74 -11.77 0.00
N ALA A 61 33.54 -11.39 0.34
CA ALA A 61 32.96 -10.12 -0.07
C ALA A 61 33.80 -8.92 0.42
N ILE A 62 33.99 -7.94 -0.44
CA ILE A 62 34.67 -6.68 -0.09
C ILE A 62 33.72 -5.86 0.79
N THR A 63 34.22 -5.47 1.96
CA THR A 63 33.48 -4.71 2.97
C THR A 63 33.89 -3.24 2.99
N GLY A 64 33.00 -2.38 3.46
CA GLY A 64 33.29 -0.98 3.76
C GLY A 64 33.88 -0.82 5.18
N SER A 65 34.07 0.44 5.61
CA SER A 65 34.53 0.79 6.96
C SER A 65 33.70 0.17 8.08
N ASN A 66 32.40 0.00 7.86
CA ASN A 66 31.46 -0.58 8.83
C ASN A 66 31.35 -2.11 8.72
N LYS A 67 32.34 -2.82 8.17
CA LYS A 67 32.37 -4.28 7.98
C LYS A 67 31.16 -4.86 7.18
N ARG A 68 30.30 -4.01 6.61
CA ARG A 68 29.20 -4.45 5.76
C ARG A 68 29.65 -4.65 4.32
N PRO A 69 29.18 -5.70 3.62
CA PRO A 69 29.53 -5.90 2.23
C PRO A 69 29.04 -4.72 1.38
N LEU A 70 29.89 -4.26 0.48
CA LEU A 70 29.55 -3.18 -0.43
C LEU A 70 28.58 -3.70 -1.51
N LYS A 71 27.58 -2.92 -1.89
CA LYS A 71 26.62 -3.28 -2.95
C LYS A 71 27.30 -3.30 -4.32
N SER A 72 27.08 -4.35 -5.11
CA SER A 72 27.55 -4.50 -6.48
C SER A 72 26.50 -4.04 -7.50
N LEU A 73 26.85 -4.02 -8.79
CA LEU A 73 25.90 -3.75 -9.86
C LEU A 73 24.78 -4.80 -9.88
N SER A 74 25.13 -6.06 -9.64
CA SER A 74 24.18 -7.17 -9.52
C SER A 74 23.17 -6.95 -8.38
N ASP A 75 23.61 -6.44 -7.22
CA ASP A 75 22.74 -6.14 -6.08
C ASP A 75 21.76 -4.98 -6.33
N MET A 76 22.03 -4.15 -7.34
CA MET A 76 21.09 -3.10 -7.77
C MET A 76 19.90 -3.66 -8.56
N ILE A 77 20.09 -4.84 -9.15
CA ILE A 77 19.08 -5.50 -10.01
C ILE A 77 18.35 -6.58 -9.22
N LYS A 78 19.09 -7.39 -8.46
CA LYS A 78 18.61 -8.54 -7.70
C LYS A 78 18.06 -8.17 -6.31
N GLY A 79 17.27 -9.08 -5.75
CA GLY A 79 16.79 -9.02 -4.36
C GLY A 79 15.61 -8.06 -4.14
N LYS A 80 15.18 -7.95 -2.86
CA LYS A 80 14.01 -7.15 -2.45
C LYS A 80 14.16 -5.66 -2.75
N GLN A 81 15.39 -5.15 -2.68
CA GLN A 81 15.72 -3.74 -2.93
C GLN A 81 16.25 -3.49 -4.34
N GLY A 82 16.27 -4.53 -5.17
CA GLY A 82 16.70 -4.46 -6.55
C GLY A 82 15.64 -3.79 -7.45
N ARG A 83 16.08 -3.44 -8.64
CA ARG A 83 15.26 -2.70 -9.62
C ARG A 83 14.03 -3.49 -10.04
N PHE A 84 14.15 -4.81 -10.22
CA PHE A 84 13.01 -5.64 -10.61
C PHE A 84 11.89 -5.60 -9.57
N ARG A 85 12.17 -5.94 -8.32
CA ARG A 85 11.14 -6.02 -7.28
C ARG A 85 10.66 -4.67 -6.76
N GLN A 86 11.50 -3.64 -6.81
CA GLN A 86 11.18 -2.33 -6.24
C GLN A 86 10.53 -1.35 -7.22
N ASN A 87 10.83 -1.47 -8.53
CA ASN A 87 10.43 -0.48 -9.51
C ASN A 87 9.73 -1.04 -10.77
N LEU A 88 9.87 -2.34 -11.07
CA LEU A 88 9.28 -2.96 -12.26
C LEU A 88 8.08 -3.83 -11.93
N LEU A 89 8.19 -4.76 -10.99
CA LEU A 89 7.07 -5.63 -10.59
C LEU A 89 6.04 -4.91 -9.73
N GLY A 90 6.40 -3.78 -9.12
CA GLY A 90 5.51 -2.94 -8.36
C GLY A 90 6.10 -1.55 -8.19
N LYS A 91 5.26 -0.53 -8.22
CA LYS A 91 5.64 0.87 -8.05
C LYS A 91 4.84 1.49 -6.92
N ARG A 92 5.37 2.56 -6.34
CA ARG A 92 4.57 3.44 -5.50
C ARG A 92 3.63 4.22 -6.40
N VAL A 93 2.36 4.25 -6.04
CA VAL A 93 1.31 4.92 -6.81
C VAL A 93 0.80 6.13 -6.03
N ASP A 94 0.39 7.17 -6.77
CA ASP A 94 -0.28 8.34 -6.22
C ASP A 94 -1.75 8.01 -5.93
N TYR A 95 -2.46 8.93 -5.31
CA TYR A 95 -3.87 8.79 -4.91
C TYR A 95 -4.13 7.53 -4.07
N SER A 96 -3.19 7.24 -3.20
CA SER A 96 -3.25 6.13 -2.25
C SER A 96 -2.81 6.57 -0.86
N GLY A 97 -3.45 5.99 0.14
CA GLY A 97 -3.16 6.26 1.54
C GLY A 97 -3.19 4.97 2.35
N ARG A 98 -2.86 5.08 3.62
CA ARG A 98 -2.91 3.96 4.55
C ARG A 98 -3.34 4.44 5.92
N SER A 99 -4.22 3.69 6.58
CA SER A 99 -4.62 3.96 7.96
C SER A 99 -5.00 2.68 8.69
N VAL A 100 -5.13 2.79 10.00
CA VAL A 100 -5.65 1.73 10.87
C VAL A 100 -7.14 1.53 10.59
N ILE A 101 -7.62 0.30 10.72
CA ILE A 101 -9.03 -0.05 10.58
C ILE A 101 -9.69 -0.18 11.95
N VAL A 102 -10.97 0.20 11.99
CA VAL A 102 -11.86 0.00 13.15
C VAL A 102 -13.20 -0.55 12.68
N VAL A 103 -13.95 -1.14 13.58
CA VAL A 103 -15.25 -1.69 13.24
C VAL A 103 -16.26 -0.59 12.93
N GLY A 104 -17.07 -0.79 11.88
CA GLY A 104 -18.20 0.08 11.52
C GLY A 104 -19.49 -0.72 11.44
N PRO A 105 -20.16 -1.00 12.59
CA PRO A 105 -21.32 -1.89 12.61
C PRO A 105 -22.56 -1.29 11.94
N THR A 106 -22.63 0.01 11.81
CA THR A 106 -23.76 0.73 11.18
C THR A 106 -23.61 0.90 9.66
N LEU A 107 -22.46 0.52 9.10
CA LEU A 107 -22.20 0.61 7.66
C LEU A 107 -22.98 -0.48 6.91
N LYS A 108 -23.42 -0.17 5.70
CA LYS A 108 -23.88 -1.21 4.77
C LYS A 108 -22.71 -2.01 4.23
N LEU A 109 -22.97 -3.23 3.71
CA LEU A 109 -21.92 -4.13 3.22
C LEU A 109 -21.02 -3.53 2.15
N HIS A 110 -21.57 -2.67 1.30
CA HIS A 110 -20.83 -1.97 0.23
C HIS A 110 -20.21 -0.65 0.68
N GLN A 111 -20.39 -0.23 1.93
CA GLN A 111 -19.89 1.03 2.44
C GLN A 111 -18.65 0.86 3.31
N CYS A 112 -17.81 1.89 3.32
CA CYS A 112 -16.70 2.03 4.26
C CYS A 112 -16.65 3.46 4.79
N GLY A 113 -16.23 3.61 6.04
CA GLY A 113 -16.00 4.93 6.62
C GLY A 113 -14.60 5.44 6.29
N LEU A 114 -14.49 6.55 5.58
CA LEU A 114 -13.22 7.17 5.23
C LEU A 114 -13.03 8.46 6.02
N PRO A 115 -11.88 8.64 6.73
CA PRO A 115 -11.58 9.88 7.44
C PRO A 115 -11.62 11.10 6.50
N LYS A 116 -12.33 12.16 6.88
CA LYS A 116 -12.50 13.37 6.07
C LYS A 116 -11.17 13.94 5.56
N LYS A 117 -10.17 14.06 6.42
CA LYS A 117 -8.85 14.60 6.03
C LYS A 117 -8.11 13.72 5.04
N MET A 118 -8.24 12.41 5.17
CA MET A 118 -7.68 11.47 4.20
C MET A 118 -8.43 11.56 2.87
N ALA A 119 -9.74 11.62 2.89
CA ALA A 119 -10.57 11.78 1.70
C ALA A 119 -10.21 13.06 0.94
N LEU A 120 -10.07 14.19 1.64
CA LEU A 120 -9.68 15.46 1.03
C LEU A 120 -8.33 15.36 0.31
N GLU A 121 -7.35 14.68 0.90
CA GLU A 121 -6.02 14.50 0.29
C GLU A 121 -6.07 13.60 -0.95
N LEU A 122 -6.84 12.51 -0.89
CA LEU A 122 -6.95 11.53 -1.98
C LEU A 122 -7.76 12.08 -3.17
N PHE A 123 -8.81 12.84 -2.92
CA PHE A 123 -9.71 13.38 -3.94
C PHE A 123 -9.36 14.80 -4.40
N LYS A 124 -8.21 15.34 -4.01
CA LYS A 124 -7.76 16.70 -4.39
C LYS A 124 -8.02 17.08 -5.84
N PRO A 125 -7.61 16.30 -6.86
CA PRO A 125 -7.79 16.72 -8.25
C PRO A 125 -9.27 16.82 -8.65
N PHE A 126 -10.11 15.95 -8.13
CA PHE A 126 -11.55 15.99 -8.38
C PHE A 126 -12.20 17.20 -7.74
N VAL A 127 -11.81 17.51 -6.49
CA VAL A 127 -12.28 18.72 -5.78
C VAL A 127 -11.83 19.99 -6.51
N PHE A 128 -10.58 20.06 -6.99
CA PHE A 128 -10.11 21.20 -7.78
C PHE A 128 -10.91 21.39 -9.06
N GLY A 129 -11.14 20.32 -9.80
CA GLY A 129 -11.96 20.35 -11.02
C GLY A 129 -13.39 20.82 -10.72
N ARG A 130 -14.01 20.33 -9.63
CA ARG A 130 -15.37 20.72 -9.26
C ARG A 130 -15.45 22.19 -8.82
N LEU A 131 -14.48 22.67 -8.03
CA LEU A 131 -14.38 24.09 -7.63
C LEU A 131 -14.28 25.03 -8.84
N GLN A 132 -13.54 24.62 -9.88
CA GLN A 132 -13.44 25.39 -11.13
C GLN A 132 -14.73 25.35 -11.94
N ASN A 133 -15.35 24.18 -12.07
CA ASN A 133 -16.62 24.02 -12.81
C ASN A 133 -17.79 24.78 -12.16
N MET A 134 -17.75 24.99 -10.84
CA MET A 134 -18.73 25.78 -10.11
C MET A 134 -18.36 27.28 -10.07
N GLU A 135 -17.31 27.69 -10.77
CA GLU A 135 -16.81 29.09 -10.81
C GLU A 135 -16.42 29.67 -9.43
N LEU A 136 -16.31 28.84 -8.40
CA LEU A 136 -15.87 29.25 -7.05
C LEU A 136 -14.37 29.57 -7.01
N ALA A 137 -13.61 29.01 -7.92
CA ALA A 137 -12.19 29.30 -8.10
C ALA A 137 -11.87 29.49 -9.58
N THR A 138 -11.40 30.69 -9.93
CA THR A 138 -11.01 31.03 -11.32
C THR A 138 -9.69 30.39 -11.76
N THR A 139 -8.84 30.01 -10.81
CA THR A 139 -7.53 29.41 -11.08
C THR A 139 -7.27 28.21 -10.18
N ILE A 140 -6.47 27.24 -10.68
CA ILE A 140 -6.02 26.08 -9.89
C ILE A 140 -5.30 26.51 -8.61
N LYS A 141 -4.56 27.61 -8.66
CA LYS A 141 -3.86 28.16 -7.50
C LYS A 141 -4.84 28.69 -6.44
N GLY A 142 -5.97 29.26 -6.88
CA GLY A 142 -7.09 29.66 -6.01
C GLY A 142 -7.73 28.46 -5.34
N ALA A 143 -8.13 27.46 -6.12
CA ALA A 143 -8.71 26.22 -5.62
C ALA A 143 -7.78 25.51 -4.60
N LYS A 144 -6.49 25.46 -4.88
CA LYS A 144 -5.50 24.89 -3.96
C LYS A 144 -5.47 25.62 -2.61
N ARG A 145 -5.51 26.95 -2.59
CA ARG A 145 -5.54 27.76 -1.37
C ARG A 145 -6.83 27.52 -0.55
N MET A 146 -7.98 27.40 -1.21
CA MET A 146 -9.26 27.09 -0.54
C MET A 146 -9.21 25.72 0.15
N VAL A 147 -8.66 24.72 -0.55
CA VAL A 147 -8.50 23.37 0.03
C VAL A 147 -7.49 23.35 1.17
N GLU A 148 -6.37 24.08 1.05
CA GLU A 148 -5.36 24.19 2.13
C GLU A 148 -5.90 24.91 3.37
N ARG A 149 -6.88 25.81 3.20
CA ARG A 149 -7.55 26.51 4.31
C ARG A 149 -8.73 25.72 4.90
N GLU A 150 -9.05 24.57 4.32
CA GLU A 150 -10.18 23.73 4.74
C GLU A 150 -11.49 24.53 4.83
N GLU A 151 -11.79 25.39 3.83
CA GLU A 151 -12.99 26.20 3.81
C GLU A 151 -14.26 25.33 3.85
N PRO A 152 -15.38 25.77 4.51
CA PRO A 152 -16.59 24.96 4.65
C PRO A 152 -17.13 24.43 3.31
N VAL A 153 -17.12 25.25 2.26
CA VAL A 153 -17.57 24.88 0.91
C VAL A 153 -16.80 23.68 0.34
N VAL A 154 -15.53 23.52 0.71
CA VAL A 154 -14.70 22.39 0.25
C VAL A 154 -15.23 21.05 0.77
N TRP A 155 -15.78 21.03 1.98
CA TRP A 155 -16.37 19.83 2.57
C TRP A 155 -17.65 19.40 1.88
N ASP A 156 -18.50 20.35 1.49
CA ASP A 156 -19.73 20.08 0.75
C ASP A 156 -19.41 19.52 -0.64
N ILE A 157 -18.44 20.13 -1.33
CA ILE A 157 -17.96 19.65 -2.63
C ILE A 157 -17.30 18.27 -2.50
N LEU A 158 -16.52 18.03 -1.46
CA LEU A 158 -15.93 16.71 -1.20
C LEU A 158 -17.03 15.66 -1.02
N ALA A 159 -18.07 15.95 -0.25
CA ALA A 159 -19.19 15.05 -0.05
C ALA A 159 -19.93 14.73 -1.38
N GLU A 160 -20.07 15.73 -2.26
CA GLU A 160 -20.63 15.53 -3.60
C GLU A 160 -19.73 14.67 -4.49
N VAL A 161 -18.43 14.95 -4.53
CA VAL A 161 -17.44 14.23 -5.35
C VAL A 161 -17.32 12.77 -4.93
N ILE A 162 -17.39 12.47 -3.64
CA ILE A 162 -17.28 11.11 -3.10
C ILE A 162 -18.52 10.29 -3.40
N ARG A 163 -19.68 10.92 -3.51
CA ARG A 163 -20.91 10.23 -3.86
C ARG A 163 -20.71 9.51 -5.20
N GLU A 164 -20.99 8.22 -5.21
CA GLU A 164 -20.84 7.37 -6.40
C GLU A 164 -19.39 7.13 -6.91
N HIS A 165 -18.36 7.61 -6.22
CA HIS A 165 -16.97 7.31 -6.56
C HIS A 165 -16.42 6.18 -5.68
N PRO A 166 -16.33 4.94 -6.20
CA PRO A 166 -15.84 3.81 -5.41
C PRO A 166 -14.36 3.98 -5.07
N ILE A 167 -13.96 3.44 -3.93
CA ILE A 167 -12.56 3.32 -3.54
C ILE A 167 -12.19 1.85 -3.36
N LEU A 168 -10.92 1.53 -3.52
CA LEU A 168 -10.38 0.20 -3.28
C LEU A 168 -9.70 0.14 -1.92
N LEU A 169 -10.07 -0.84 -1.11
CA LEU A 169 -9.36 -1.18 0.13
C LEU A 169 -8.54 -2.45 -0.08
N ASN A 170 -7.31 -2.42 0.38
CA ASN A 170 -6.39 -3.56 0.33
C ASN A 170 -5.76 -3.81 1.70
N ARG A 171 -5.74 -5.06 2.15
CA ARG A 171 -4.96 -5.50 3.30
C ARG A 171 -3.78 -6.37 2.83
N ALA A 172 -2.58 -6.02 3.27
CA ALA A 172 -1.40 -6.85 3.06
C ALA A 172 -1.27 -7.90 4.21
N PRO A 173 -0.91 -9.15 3.90
CA PRO A 173 -0.61 -9.70 2.57
C PRO A 173 -1.87 -10.01 1.76
N THR A 174 -1.85 -9.69 0.46
CA THR A 174 -2.94 -10.03 -0.46
C THR A 174 -2.76 -11.48 -0.93
N LEU A 175 -3.48 -12.40 -0.31
CA LEU A 175 -3.35 -13.85 -0.57
C LEU A 175 -4.25 -14.32 -1.72
N HIS A 176 -5.38 -13.66 -1.92
CA HIS A 176 -6.36 -13.99 -2.95
C HIS A 176 -7.08 -12.70 -3.42
N ARG A 177 -7.91 -12.83 -4.47
CA ARG A 177 -8.55 -11.67 -5.10
C ARG A 177 -9.43 -10.84 -4.16
N LEU A 178 -10.05 -11.47 -3.14
CA LEU A 178 -10.89 -10.78 -2.16
C LEU A 178 -10.09 -9.95 -1.13
N GLY A 179 -8.77 -10.02 -1.14
CA GLY A 179 -7.89 -9.11 -0.39
C GLY A 179 -7.87 -7.68 -0.95
N ILE A 180 -8.53 -7.45 -2.09
CA ILE A 180 -8.80 -6.13 -2.66
C ILE A 180 -10.27 -6.08 -3.03
N GLN A 181 -11.03 -5.19 -2.41
CA GLN A 181 -12.45 -4.99 -2.69
C GLN A 181 -12.77 -3.51 -2.82
N ALA A 182 -13.81 -3.19 -3.58
CA ALA A 182 -14.31 -1.85 -3.76
C ALA A 182 -15.43 -1.54 -2.74
N PHE A 183 -15.46 -0.31 -2.28
CA PHE A 183 -16.47 0.21 -1.37
C PHE A 183 -16.90 1.62 -1.79
N GLU A 184 -18.12 1.99 -1.44
CA GLU A 184 -18.57 3.38 -1.47
C GLU A 184 -18.14 4.09 -0.18
N PRO A 185 -17.33 5.15 -0.26
CA PRO A 185 -16.85 5.83 0.93
C PRO A 185 -17.93 6.72 1.55
N THR A 186 -18.05 6.67 2.86
CA THR A 186 -18.80 7.61 3.69
C THR A 186 -17.82 8.42 4.52
N LEU A 187 -18.02 9.72 4.61
CA LEU A 187 -17.12 10.60 5.38
C LEU A 187 -17.39 10.43 6.88
N ILE A 188 -16.31 10.18 7.61
CA ILE A 188 -16.35 10.06 9.06
C ILE A 188 -15.32 10.99 9.71
N GLU A 189 -15.62 11.37 10.96
CA GLU A 189 -14.63 12.03 11.80
C GLU A 189 -13.60 11.04 12.33
N GLY A 190 -12.41 11.51 12.65
CA GLY A 190 -11.34 10.69 13.19
C GLY A 190 -10.21 10.44 12.18
N LYS A 191 -9.39 9.41 12.44
CA LYS A 191 -8.20 9.07 11.65
C LYS A 191 -8.19 7.63 11.16
N ALA A 192 -9.08 6.78 11.67
CA ALA A 192 -9.17 5.37 11.33
C ALA A 192 -10.25 5.11 10.27
N ILE A 193 -10.03 4.12 9.43
CA ILE A 193 -11.00 3.68 8.43
C ILE A 193 -12.00 2.75 9.13
N GLN A 194 -13.29 2.99 8.91
CA GLN A 194 -14.33 2.08 9.38
C GLN A 194 -14.62 1.02 8.33
N LEU A 195 -14.62 -0.24 8.76
CA LEU A 195 -14.86 -1.39 7.91
C LEU A 195 -16.04 -2.21 8.45
N HIS A 196 -16.89 -2.70 7.54
CA HIS A 196 -17.99 -3.57 7.91
C HIS A 196 -17.46 -4.90 8.47
N PRO A 197 -17.92 -5.38 9.62
CA PRO A 197 -17.37 -6.58 10.27
C PRO A 197 -17.46 -7.85 9.43
N LEU A 198 -18.48 -8.01 8.60
CA LEU A 198 -18.66 -9.21 7.78
C LEU A 198 -17.64 -9.36 6.64
N VAL A 199 -16.97 -8.30 6.21
CA VAL A 199 -15.91 -8.38 5.19
C VAL A 199 -14.54 -8.75 5.77
N CYS A 200 -14.38 -8.72 7.09
CA CYS A 200 -13.11 -9.02 7.76
C CYS A 200 -12.59 -10.42 7.43
N LYS A 201 -13.48 -11.40 7.30
CA LYS A 201 -13.12 -12.79 6.94
C LYS A 201 -12.46 -12.86 5.55
N ALA A 202 -12.98 -12.12 4.57
CA ALA A 202 -12.41 -12.06 3.23
C ALA A 202 -11.01 -11.44 3.21
N TYR A 203 -10.76 -10.46 4.06
CA TYR A 203 -9.45 -9.82 4.21
C TYR A 203 -8.51 -10.55 5.17
N ASN A 204 -9.03 -11.54 5.93
CA ASN A 204 -8.33 -12.08 7.10
C ASN A 204 -7.84 -10.97 8.04
N ALA A 205 -8.71 -9.98 8.28
CA ALA A 205 -8.43 -8.79 9.07
C ALA A 205 -9.06 -8.89 10.44
N ASP A 206 -8.39 -8.31 11.42
CA ASP A 206 -8.88 -8.07 12.77
C ASP A 206 -8.69 -6.60 13.15
N PHE A 207 -9.26 -6.18 14.27
CA PHE A 207 -9.22 -4.80 14.73
C PHE A 207 -8.21 -4.58 15.86
N ASP A 208 -7.14 -5.34 15.89
CA ASP A 208 -6.06 -5.28 16.90
C ASP A 208 -4.96 -4.25 16.55
N GLY A 209 -5.15 -3.45 15.52
CA GLY A 209 -4.18 -2.48 15.01
C GLY A 209 -3.81 -2.71 13.55
N ASP A 210 -4.52 -3.59 12.86
CA ASP A 210 -4.35 -3.80 11.43
C ASP A 210 -4.54 -2.52 10.63
N GLN A 211 -3.78 -2.40 9.55
CA GLN A 211 -3.85 -1.28 8.62
C GLN A 211 -4.28 -1.75 7.24
N MET A 212 -5.06 -0.91 6.56
CA MET A 212 -5.42 -1.10 5.16
C MET A 212 -4.94 0.06 4.29
N ALA A 213 -4.58 -0.27 3.06
CA ALA A 213 -4.31 0.70 2.02
C ALA A 213 -5.61 1.09 1.31
N VAL A 214 -5.73 2.37 0.98
CA VAL A 214 -6.83 2.95 0.21
C VAL A 214 -6.30 3.40 -1.13
N HIS A 215 -7.00 3.09 -2.22
CA HIS A 215 -6.67 3.53 -3.57
C HIS A 215 -7.90 4.11 -4.24
N VAL A 216 -7.71 5.21 -4.97
CA VAL A 216 -8.79 5.87 -5.71
C VAL A 216 -8.63 5.58 -7.20
N PRO A 217 -9.60 4.89 -7.85
CA PRO A 217 -9.61 4.73 -9.29
C PRO A 217 -9.85 6.08 -9.97
N LEU A 218 -9.03 6.44 -10.96
CA LEU A 218 -9.05 7.76 -11.58
C LEU A 218 -9.90 7.80 -12.84
N THR A 219 -9.87 6.74 -13.67
CA THR A 219 -10.59 6.70 -14.95
C THR A 219 -12.00 6.12 -14.77
N LEU A 220 -12.89 6.48 -15.68
CA LEU A 220 -14.27 5.95 -15.68
C LEU A 220 -14.30 4.43 -15.86
N GLU A 221 -13.43 3.89 -16.73
CA GLU A 221 -13.31 2.46 -16.94
C GLU A 221 -12.94 1.73 -15.63
N SER A 222 -11.94 2.25 -14.91
CA SER A 222 -11.54 1.68 -13.62
C SER A 222 -12.64 1.78 -12.57
N GLN A 223 -13.43 2.85 -12.56
CA GLN A 223 -14.57 2.99 -11.67
C GLN A 223 -15.68 1.99 -12.00
N LEU A 224 -15.94 1.76 -13.29
CA LEU A 224 -16.90 0.75 -13.74
C LEU A 224 -16.46 -0.66 -13.37
N GLU A 225 -15.19 -1.00 -13.55
CA GLU A 225 -14.64 -2.28 -13.09
C GLU A 225 -14.76 -2.45 -11.57
N CYS A 226 -14.50 -1.40 -10.80
CA CYS A 226 -14.69 -1.42 -9.35
C CYS A 226 -16.14 -1.71 -8.98
N ARG A 227 -17.10 -1.07 -9.64
CA ARG A 227 -18.53 -1.26 -9.37
C ARG A 227 -19.04 -2.63 -9.81
N ALA A 228 -18.68 -3.05 -11.03
CA ALA A 228 -19.21 -4.29 -11.61
C ALA A 228 -18.58 -5.55 -11.01
N LEU A 229 -17.25 -5.54 -10.79
CA LEU A 229 -16.49 -6.74 -10.47
C LEU A 229 -15.97 -6.76 -9.02
N MET A 230 -15.58 -5.61 -8.46
CA MET A 230 -14.81 -5.57 -7.22
C MET A 230 -15.63 -5.13 -6.00
N MET A 231 -16.86 -4.68 -6.17
CA MET A 231 -17.71 -4.27 -5.05
C MET A 231 -17.90 -5.41 -4.04
N ALA A 232 -17.82 -5.11 -2.77
CA ALA A 232 -17.97 -6.12 -1.70
C ALA A 232 -19.32 -6.85 -1.77
N SER A 233 -20.40 -6.15 -2.15
CA SER A 233 -21.73 -6.74 -2.35
C SER A 233 -21.79 -7.77 -3.47
N ASN A 234 -20.90 -7.70 -4.46
CA ASN A 234 -20.86 -8.62 -5.59
C ASN A 234 -19.97 -9.84 -5.34
N ASN A 235 -19.19 -9.83 -4.24
CA ASN A 235 -18.21 -10.87 -3.90
C ASN A 235 -18.59 -11.61 -2.62
N ILE A 236 -19.81 -12.11 -2.56
CA ILE A 236 -20.35 -12.84 -1.41
C ILE A 236 -19.82 -14.27 -1.36
N LEU A 237 -19.62 -14.89 -2.52
CA LEU A 237 -19.20 -16.30 -2.63
C LEU A 237 -17.66 -16.39 -2.77
N SER A 238 -17.10 -17.39 -2.08
CA SER A 238 -15.68 -17.69 -2.20
C SER A 238 -15.36 -18.31 -3.57
N PRO A 239 -14.36 -17.82 -4.29
CA PRO A 239 -13.96 -18.40 -5.57
C PRO A 239 -13.30 -19.79 -5.44
N SER A 240 -12.91 -20.22 -4.24
CA SER A 240 -12.26 -21.52 -4.03
C SER A 240 -13.23 -22.68 -3.96
N ASN A 241 -14.39 -22.50 -3.33
CA ASN A 241 -15.34 -23.56 -3.03
C ASN A 241 -16.81 -23.19 -3.26
N GLY A 242 -17.10 -21.97 -3.71
CA GLY A 242 -18.45 -21.48 -3.96
C GLY A 242 -19.31 -21.26 -2.71
N ARG A 243 -18.75 -21.42 -1.51
CA ARG A 243 -19.48 -21.18 -0.25
C ARG A 243 -19.49 -19.69 0.07
N PRO A 244 -20.50 -19.18 0.81
CA PRO A 244 -20.49 -17.81 1.29
C PRO A 244 -19.25 -17.54 2.15
N ILE A 245 -18.57 -16.44 1.88
CA ILE A 245 -17.46 -15.96 2.72
C ILE A 245 -17.94 -14.90 3.73
N ILE A 246 -19.07 -14.26 3.41
CA ILE A 246 -19.73 -13.28 4.26
C ILE A 246 -20.70 -14.06 5.15
N ASP A 247 -20.21 -14.45 6.32
CA ASP A 247 -20.97 -15.15 7.36
C ASP A 247 -20.64 -14.55 8.74
N PRO A 248 -21.59 -14.58 9.69
CA PRO A 248 -21.33 -14.18 11.06
C PRO A 248 -20.18 -14.99 11.67
N SER A 249 -19.26 -14.34 12.35
CA SER A 249 -18.13 -14.97 13.01
C SER A 249 -17.78 -14.26 14.33
N GLN A 250 -16.98 -14.90 15.18
CA GLN A 250 -16.46 -14.34 16.42
C GLN A 250 -17.54 -13.74 17.33
N ASP A 251 -17.43 -12.48 17.71
CA ASP A 251 -18.31 -11.78 18.64
C ASP A 251 -19.74 -11.65 18.13
N VAL A 252 -19.95 -11.61 16.79
CA VAL A 252 -21.27 -11.56 16.18
C VAL A 252 -22.07 -12.83 16.49
N VAL A 253 -21.42 -14.01 16.44
CA VAL A 253 -22.05 -15.29 16.78
C VAL A 253 -22.43 -15.33 18.26
N LEU A 254 -21.54 -14.85 19.13
CA LEU A 254 -21.82 -14.76 20.57
C LEU A 254 -22.99 -13.81 20.85
N GLY A 255 -23.03 -12.67 20.18
CA GLY A 255 -24.11 -11.69 20.27
C GLY A 255 -25.46 -12.27 19.84
N ILE A 256 -25.48 -12.95 18.68
CA ILE A 256 -26.71 -13.63 18.18
C ILE A 256 -27.16 -14.70 19.17
N TYR A 257 -26.24 -15.53 19.69
CA TYR A 257 -26.56 -16.51 20.72
C TYR A 257 -27.20 -15.86 21.96
N TYR A 258 -26.61 -14.76 22.46
CA TYR A 258 -27.15 -14.05 23.62
C TYR A 258 -28.53 -13.46 23.35
N MET A 259 -28.76 -12.85 22.18
CA MET A 259 -30.05 -12.27 21.78
C MET A 259 -31.14 -13.32 21.61
N THR A 260 -30.80 -14.50 21.12
CA THR A 260 -31.77 -15.60 20.85
C THR A 260 -31.99 -16.53 22.04
N LYS A 261 -31.23 -16.31 23.14
CA LYS A 261 -31.38 -17.15 24.36
C LYS A 261 -32.69 -16.79 25.05
N SER A 262 -33.58 -17.82 25.17
CA SER A 262 -34.82 -17.69 25.93
C SER A 262 -34.53 -17.51 27.42
N LYS A 263 -35.22 -16.57 28.04
CA LYS A 263 -35.19 -16.33 29.48
C LYS A 263 -36.57 -16.62 30.05
N LEU A 264 -36.68 -17.58 30.91
CA LEU A 264 -37.92 -17.92 31.60
C LEU A 264 -38.36 -16.78 32.51
N ASN A 265 -39.68 -16.55 32.60
CA ASN A 265 -40.33 -15.50 33.40
C ASN A 265 -39.88 -14.07 32.98
N SER A 266 -39.67 -13.81 31.67
CA SER A 266 -39.40 -12.46 31.16
C SER A 266 -40.69 -11.66 31.02
N LEU A 267 -40.55 -10.33 31.05
CA LEU A 267 -41.64 -9.39 30.75
C LEU A 267 -42.17 -9.70 29.36
N GLY A 268 -43.51 -9.85 29.24
CA GLY A 268 -44.17 -10.18 27.99
C GLY A 268 -44.35 -11.68 27.71
N GLU A 269 -43.85 -12.58 28.56
CA GLU A 269 -44.06 -14.03 28.37
C GLU A 269 -45.58 -14.35 28.41
N GLY A 270 -46.05 -14.97 27.34
CA GLY A 270 -47.49 -15.32 27.18
C GLY A 270 -48.34 -14.17 26.65
N SER A 271 -47.80 -12.97 26.41
CA SER A 271 -48.51 -11.85 25.78
C SER A 271 -48.56 -12.03 24.27
N ILE A 272 -49.63 -11.56 23.65
CA ILE A 272 -49.83 -11.53 22.21
C ILE A 272 -49.71 -10.08 21.73
N PHE A 273 -48.80 -9.84 20.79
CA PHE A 273 -48.57 -8.54 20.21
C PHE A 273 -48.99 -8.53 18.75
N ALA A 274 -49.53 -7.39 18.26
CA ALA A 274 -49.99 -7.26 16.89
C ALA A 274 -48.85 -7.10 15.90
N ASP A 275 -47.80 -6.33 16.29
CA ASP A 275 -46.61 -6.13 15.47
C ASP A 275 -45.35 -5.84 16.35
N VAL A 276 -44.22 -5.59 15.68
CA VAL A 276 -42.91 -5.37 16.34
C VAL A 276 -42.88 -4.04 17.07
N ASP A 277 -43.66 -3.03 16.63
CA ASP A 277 -43.70 -1.70 17.23
C ASP A 277 -44.46 -1.68 18.58
N GLU A 278 -45.31 -2.69 18.81
CA GLU A 278 -46.03 -2.88 20.08
C GLU A 278 -45.16 -3.54 21.17
N VAL A 279 -44.12 -4.32 20.75
CA VAL A 279 -43.20 -4.99 21.65
C VAL A 279 -42.20 -4.01 22.25
#